data_f6f24458897eb6a0dfba29897837288e
#
_entry.id   f6f24458897eb6a0dfba29897837288e
#
_cell.length_a   1.000
_cell.length_b   1.000
_cell.length_c   1.000
_cell.angle_alpha   90.00
_cell.angle_beta   90.00
_cell.angle_gamma   90.00
#
_symmetry.space_group_name_H-M   'P 1'
#
loop_
_entity.id
_entity.type
_entity.pdbx_description
1 polymer ?
#
loop_
_entity_poly.entity_id
_entity_poly.type
_entity_poly.pdbx_seq_one_letter_code
_entity_poly.pdbx_strand_id
1 'polypeptide(L)'
;MCHNVVMKKSRMLLLPLVLLLAGCNNQLEVGFKEGDTHSAGPDRETSSKEGGVISYSYMNNTSLDNTGLTKASLTFANINASKTDIQDKELLMSYLSVENGILTGVDNPHYVSTKDDGTFFIGADSSYVDGMITLYFNVNIKNIEITAKPYYSISTAFNEETLTYDHEVCMAVNNTGYIRLNENVNEETKEVPSTTLSYHLQEAAGAVTIKVGKRRAIFEKIDLYY
;
A
#
# COMPACT_ATOMS: atom_id res chain seq x y z
N MET A 1 60.95 -51.72 2.55
CA MET A 1 61.21 -50.51 3.36
C MET A 1 59.88 -49.76 3.50
N CYS A 2 59.20 -49.96 4.63
CA CYS A 2 57.94 -49.29 4.95
C CYS A 2 58.23 -48.02 5.67
N HIS A 3 57.70 -46.87 5.17
CA HIS A 3 57.70 -45.62 5.89
C HIS A 3 56.28 -45.40 6.46
N ASN A 4 56.22 -45.52 7.79
CA ASN A 4 55.03 -45.15 8.58
C ASN A 4 54.95 -43.63 8.63
N VAL A 5 53.82 -43.08 8.11
CA VAL A 5 53.43 -41.68 8.34
C VAL A 5 52.44 -41.67 9.49
N VAL A 6 52.84 -41.10 10.60
CA VAL A 6 52.04 -40.88 11.80
C VAL A 6 51.16 -39.64 11.60
N MET A 7 49.85 -39.82 11.44
CA MET A 7 48.90 -38.72 11.44
C MET A 7 48.63 -38.24 12.87
N LYS A 8 49.11 -37.02 13.17
CA LYS A 8 48.71 -36.28 14.36
C LYS A 8 47.25 -35.87 14.30
N LYS A 9 46.41 -36.43 15.15
CA LYS A 9 45.03 -36.01 15.37
C LYS A 9 45.05 -34.63 16.07
N SER A 10 44.77 -33.59 15.32
CA SER A 10 44.42 -32.28 15.88
C SER A 10 43.01 -32.33 16.41
N ARG A 11 42.84 -32.22 17.73
CA ARG A 11 41.55 -32.06 18.39
C ARG A 11 41.13 -30.60 18.19
N MET A 12 40.22 -30.37 17.27
CA MET A 12 39.53 -29.10 17.09
C MET A 12 38.49 -28.98 18.18
N LEU A 13 38.76 -28.08 19.14
CA LEU A 13 37.82 -27.69 20.19
C LEU A 13 36.69 -26.91 19.49
N LEU A 14 35.50 -27.54 19.39
CA LEU A 14 34.28 -26.83 19.03
C LEU A 14 33.81 -26.07 20.27
N LEU A 15 34.05 -24.77 20.30
CA LEU A 15 33.34 -23.86 21.19
C LEU A 15 31.91 -23.70 20.63
N PRO A 16 30.86 -23.91 21.41
CA PRO A 16 29.53 -23.54 21.03
C PRO A 16 29.43 -22.01 21.08
N LEU A 17 29.32 -21.39 19.91
CA LEU A 17 28.93 -19.99 19.78
C LEU A 17 27.45 -19.90 20.15
N VAL A 18 27.18 -19.59 21.40
CA VAL A 18 25.84 -19.20 21.85
C VAL A 18 25.60 -17.81 21.28
N LEU A 19 24.90 -17.75 20.13
CA LEU A 19 24.31 -16.52 19.64
C LEU A 19 23.16 -16.17 20.59
N LEU A 20 23.41 -15.27 21.52
CA LEU A 20 22.39 -14.49 22.19
C LEU A 20 21.73 -13.59 21.13
N LEU A 21 20.68 -14.08 20.50
CA LEU A 21 19.71 -13.24 19.81
C LEU A 21 18.99 -12.43 20.89
N ALA A 22 19.62 -11.31 21.28
CA ALA A 22 18.89 -10.23 21.92
C ALA A 22 17.90 -9.72 20.89
N GLY A 23 16.67 -10.23 20.97
CA GLY A 23 15.53 -9.69 20.26
C GLY A 23 15.36 -8.24 20.68
N CYS A 24 15.88 -7.31 19.89
CA CYS A 24 15.41 -5.94 19.92
C CYS A 24 13.97 -5.96 19.36
N ASN A 25 13.04 -6.27 20.23
CA ASN A 25 11.65 -5.91 20.05
C ASN A 25 11.57 -4.38 20.20
N ASN A 26 12.00 -3.66 19.19
CA ASN A 26 11.64 -2.27 19.02
C ASN A 26 10.17 -2.23 18.54
N GLN A 27 9.27 -2.62 19.41
CA GLN A 27 7.95 -2.03 19.44
C GLN A 27 8.18 -0.58 19.84
N LEU A 28 8.25 0.30 18.85
CA LEU A 28 7.98 1.72 19.04
C LEU A 28 6.49 1.79 19.40
N GLU A 29 6.17 1.54 20.66
CA GLU A 29 4.96 2.05 21.26
C GLU A 29 5.11 3.58 21.23
N VAL A 30 4.64 4.21 20.16
CA VAL A 30 4.35 5.63 20.19
C VAL A 30 3.11 5.78 21.06
N GLY A 31 3.34 5.77 22.36
CA GLY A 31 2.35 6.15 23.33
C GLY A 31 2.02 7.63 23.13
N PHE A 32 0.93 7.90 22.42
CA PHE A 32 0.35 9.22 22.41
C PHE A 32 -0.22 9.46 23.80
N LYS A 33 0.37 10.41 24.53
CA LYS A 33 -0.19 10.92 25.76
C LYS A 33 -1.56 11.51 25.43
N GLU A 34 -2.58 11.14 26.20
CA GLU A 34 -3.83 11.87 26.27
C GLU A 34 -3.50 13.35 26.51
N GLY A 35 -3.77 14.19 25.54
CA GLY A 35 -3.53 15.63 25.64
C GLY A 35 -3.16 16.35 24.36
N ASP A 36 -2.79 15.66 23.27
CA ASP A 36 -2.55 16.33 21.99
C ASP A 36 -3.87 16.64 21.29
N THR A 37 -4.42 17.80 21.63
CA THR A 37 -5.52 18.45 20.91
C THR A 37 -5.01 19.06 19.60
N HIS A 38 -4.47 18.26 18.71
CA HIS A 38 -4.50 18.61 17.30
C HIS A 38 -5.85 18.18 16.78
N SER A 39 -6.52 19.11 16.08
CA SER A 39 -7.79 18.88 15.41
C SER A 39 -7.67 17.58 14.59
N ALA A 40 -7.88 16.50 15.29
CA ALA A 40 -8.04 15.22 14.71
C ALA A 40 -9.34 15.34 13.92
N GLY A 41 -9.27 15.08 12.64
CA GLY A 41 -10.43 14.54 11.99
C GLY A 41 -10.96 13.39 12.86
N PRO A 42 -12.24 13.10 12.77
CA PRO A 42 -12.95 12.26 13.72
C PRO A 42 -12.20 10.94 13.93
N ASP A 43 -11.94 10.74 15.18
CA ASP A 43 -11.53 9.53 15.87
C ASP A 43 -10.66 8.53 15.11
N ARG A 44 -9.44 8.41 15.59
CA ARG A 44 -8.62 7.22 15.45
C ARG A 44 -9.46 6.02 15.93
N GLU A 45 -10.30 5.51 15.07
CA GLU A 45 -10.88 4.21 15.32
C GLU A 45 -9.79 3.16 15.18
N THR A 46 -9.27 2.73 16.31
CA THR A 46 -8.57 1.47 16.41
C THR A 46 -9.60 0.38 16.20
N SER A 47 -9.59 -0.25 15.05
CA SER A 47 -10.49 -1.38 14.83
C SER A 47 -9.86 -2.63 15.39
N SER A 48 -10.52 -3.22 16.35
CA SER A 48 -10.21 -4.56 16.80
C SER A 48 -11.18 -5.55 16.17
N LYS A 49 -10.69 -6.39 15.27
CA LYS A 49 -11.38 -7.62 14.94
C LYS A 49 -10.50 -8.76 15.39
N GLU A 50 -10.99 -9.58 16.32
CA GLU A 50 -10.32 -10.78 16.84
C GLU A 50 -8.85 -10.58 17.23
N GLY A 51 -8.59 -9.58 18.08
CA GLY A 51 -7.27 -9.38 18.69
C GLY A 51 -6.25 -8.58 17.89
N GLY A 52 -6.59 -8.09 16.70
CA GLY A 52 -5.71 -7.23 15.90
C GLY A 52 -6.17 -5.78 15.88
N VAL A 53 -5.30 -4.85 16.30
CA VAL A 53 -5.52 -3.40 16.13
C VAL A 53 -4.80 -2.98 14.84
N ILE A 54 -5.55 -2.46 13.85
CA ILE A 54 -4.92 -1.87 12.67
C ILE A 54 -4.45 -0.46 13.07
N SER A 55 -3.14 -0.26 13.08
CA SER A 55 -2.51 1.03 13.36
C SER A 55 -2.03 1.65 12.05
N TYR A 56 -2.45 2.90 11.79
CA TYR A 56 -2.02 3.67 10.62
C TYR A 56 -0.91 4.64 11.00
N SER A 57 0.29 4.43 10.46
CA SER A 57 1.40 5.38 10.58
C SER A 57 1.36 6.33 9.39
N TYR A 58 1.02 7.60 9.63
CA TYR A 58 0.87 8.59 8.58
C TYR A 58 2.17 9.28 8.24
N MET A 59 2.32 9.62 6.94
CA MET A 59 3.40 10.45 6.42
C MET A 59 2.84 11.56 5.54
N ASN A 60 3.63 12.62 5.33
CA ASN A 60 3.27 13.70 4.43
C ASN A 60 3.44 13.29 2.97
N ASN A 61 2.53 13.76 2.13
CA ASN A 61 2.68 13.65 0.68
C ASN A 61 3.68 14.72 0.19
N THR A 62 4.81 14.30 -0.34
CA THR A 62 5.88 15.18 -0.83
C THR A 62 6.20 14.85 -2.28
N SER A 63 6.47 15.87 -3.09
CA SER A 63 6.92 15.66 -4.46
C SER A 63 8.27 14.92 -4.50
N LEU A 64 8.44 14.06 -5.49
CA LEU A 64 9.63 13.25 -5.67
C LEU A 64 10.55 13.85 -6.74
N ASP A 65 11.85 13.65 -6.57
CA ASP A 65 12.80 13.86 -7.63
C ASP A 65 12.89 12.60 -8.51
N ASN A 66 12.34 12.69 -9.71
CA ASN A 66 12.33 11.61 -10.69
C ASN A 66 13.37 11.83 -11.81
N THR A 67 14.32 12.76 -11.61
CA THR A 67 15.36 13.08 -12.60
C THR A 67 16.21 11.85 -12.92
N GLY A 68 16.35 11.54 -14.20
CA GLY A 68 17.15 10.40 -14.68
C GLY A 68 16.49 9.04 -14.51
N LEU A 69 15.25 8.97 -14.04
CA LEU A 69 14.47 7.73 -13.99
C LEU A 69 13.61 7.58 -15.26
N THR A 70 13.44 6.34 -15.69
CA THR A 70 12.49 5.98 -16.74
C THR A 70 11.10 5.91 -16.14
N LYS A 71 10.11 6.49 -16.83
CA LYS A 71 8.70 6.46 -16.45
C LYS A 71 7.95 5.41 -17.25
N ALA A 72 7.03 4.70 -16.59
CA ALA A 72 5.96 3.94 -17.23
C ALA A 72 4.65 4.16 -16.48
N SER A 73 3.54 4.25 -17.21
CA SER A 73 2.22 4.45 -16.62
C SER A 73 1.42 3.16 -16.68
N LEU A 74 0.88 2.75 -15.52
CA LEU A 74 -0.10 1.69 -15.41
C LEU A 74 -1.49 2.30 -15.40
N THR A 75 -2.33 1.82 -16.31
CA THR A 75 -3.72 2.24 -16.47
C THR A 75 -4.67 1.06 -16.33
N PHE A 76 -5.95 1.36 -16.16
CA PHE A 76 -7.00 0.37 -15.99
C PHE A 76 -7.84 0.33 -17.28
N ALA A 77 -7.98 -0.85 -17.87
CA ALA A 77 -8.63 -1.05 -19.17
C ALA A 77 -9.48 -2.33 -19.17
N ASN A 78 -10.31 -2.47 -20.22
CA ASN A 78 -11.12 -3.66 -20.45
C ASN A 78 -12.10 -4.03 -19.31
N ILE A 79 -12.38 -3.10 -18.42
CA ILE A 79 -13.34 -3.29 -17.32
C ILE A 79 -14.74 -3.04 -17.88
N ASN A 80 -15.54 -4.09 -17.99
CA ASN A 80 -16.88 -4.05 -18.59
C ASN A 80 -17.94 -4.73 -17.71
N ALA A 81 -17.60 -5.05 -16.48
CA ALA A 81 -18.52 -5.69 -15.54
C ALA A 81 -18.24 -5.25 -14.10
N SER A 82 -19.29 -5.13 -13.33
CA SER A 82 -19.21 -4.93 -11.89
C SER A 82 -18.83 -6.25 -11.20
N LYS A 83 -17.74 -6.25 -10.47
CA LYS A 83 -17.23 -7.38 -9.69
C LYS A 83 -16.78 -6.91 -8.32
N THR A 84 -16.99 -7.72 -7.31
CA THR A 84 -16.58 -7.44 -5.92
C THR A 84 -15.57 -8.47 -5.46
N ASP A 85 -14.57 -8.01 -4.71
CA ASP A 85 -13.52 -8.84 -4.09
C ASP A 85 -12.93 -9.88 -5.07
N ILE A 86 -12.34 -9.36 -6.15
CA ILE A 86 -11.80 -10.18 -7.23
C ILE A 86 -10.55 -10.91 -6.73
N GLN A 87 -10.60 -12.25 -6.69
CA GLN A 87 -9.49 -13.12 -6.31
C GLN A 87 -8.77 -13.73 -7.52
N ASP A 88 -9.38 -13.67 -8.70
CA ASP A 88 -8.84 -14.19 -9.95
C ASP A 88 -7.72 -13.27 -10.47
N LYS A 89 -6.49 -13.77 -10.40
CA LYS A 89 -5.28 -13.02 -10.78
C LYS A 89 -5.18 -12.81 -12.29
N GLU A 90 -5.64 -13.77 -13.10
CA GLU A 90 -5.62 -13.65 -14.56
C GLU A 90 -6.61 -12.59 -15.02
N LEU A 91 -7.78 -12.55 -14.42
CA LEU A 91 -8.77 -11.53 -14.66
C LEU A 91 -8.23 -10.14 -14.25
N LEU A 92 -7.60 -10.02 -13.08
CA LEU A 92 -6.98 -8.76 -12.65
C LEU A 92 -5.90 -8.30 -13.61
N MET A 93 -5.01 -9.21 -14.04
CA MET A 93 -3.99 -8.89 -15.05
C MET A 93 -4.60 -8.37 -16.34
N SER A 94 -5.75 -8.89 -16.76
CA SER A 94 -6.43 -8.44 -17.98
C SER A 94 -6.98 -7.01 -17.89
N TYR A 95 -7.17 -6.49 -16.68
CA TYR A 95 -7.60 -5.10 -16.42
C TYR A 95 -6.45 -4.11 -16.30
N LEU A 96 -5.22 -4.60 -16.14
CA LEU A 96 -4.04 -3.77 -15.94
C LEU A 96 -3.25 -3.66 -17.23
N SER A 97 -3.01 -2.44 -17.68
CA SER A 97 -2.17 -2.15 -18.85
C SER A 97 -1.02 -1.26 -18.44
N VAL A 98 0.20 -1.68 -18.69
CA VAL A 98 1.39 -0.91 -18.37
C VAL A 98 2.25 -0.70 -19.63
N GLU A 99 2.75 0.51 -19.81
CA GLU A 99 3.69 0.84 -20.87
C GLU A 99 4.98 0.02 -20.73
N ASN A 100 5.61 -0.29 -21.85
CA ASN A 100 6.87 -1.03 -21.94
C ASN A 100 6.84 -2.49 -21.46
N GLY A 101 5.66 -3.05 -21.16
CA GLY A 101 5.52 -4.45 -20.78
C GLY A 101 6.29 -4.85 -19.52
N ILE A 102 6.48 -3.93 -18.59
CA ILE A 102 7.25 -4.17 -17.35
C ILE A 102 6.46 -4.92 -16.27
N LEU A 103 5.13 -4.95 -16.32
CA LEU A 103 4.29 -5.68 -15.38
C LEU A 103 4.31 -7.18 -15.74
N THR A 104 4.66 -8.03 -14.80
CA THR A 104 4.82 -9.48 -14.99
C THR A 104 3.80 -10.31 -14.24
N GLY A 105 3.11 -9.73 -13.26
CA GLY A 105 2.12 -10.46 -12.48
C GLY A 105 1.43 -9.62 -11.42
N VAL A 106 0.41 -10.22 -10.84
CA VAL A 106 -0.36 -9.67 -9.71
C VAL A 106 -0.58 -10.76 -8.67
N ASP A 107 -0.58 -10.38 -7.39
CA ASP A 107 -0.82 -11.30 -6.27
C ASP A 107 -1.54 -10.60 -5.10
N ASN A 108 -1.94 -11.41 -4.12
CA ASN A 108 -2.58 -10.96 -2.90
C ASN A 108 -3.72 -9.94 -3.11
N PRO A 109 -4.64 -10.16 -4.05
CA PRO A 109 -5.79 -9.27 -4.18
C PRO A 109 -6.70 -9.43 -2.96
N HIS A 110 -7.02 -8.29 -2.34
CA HIS A 110 -7.93 -8.24 -1.21
C HIS A 110 -8.79 -6.99 -1.32
N TYR A 111 -10.10 -7.17 -1.36
CA TYR A 111 -11.08 -6.10 -1.62
C TYR A 111 -10.76 -5.28 -2.87
N VAL A 112 -10.33 -5.96 -3.93
CA VAL A 112 -10.19 -5.38 -5.28
C VAL A 112 -11.50 -5.57 -6.01
N SER A 113 -12.03 -4.51 -6.59
CA SER A 113 -13.36 -4.52 -7.21
C SER A 113 -13.41 -3.64 -8.44
N THR A 114 -14.41 -3.86 -9.29
CA THR A 114 -14.64 -3.07 -10.51
C THR A 114 -16.11 -2.71 -10.67
N LYS A 115 -16.38 -1.72 -11.53
CA LYS A 115 -17.71 -1.40 -12.04
C LYS A 115 -17.74 -1.49 -13.56
N ASP A 116 -18.94 -1.66 -14.11
CA ASP A 116 -19.21 -1.73 -15.54
C ASP A 116 -18.97 -0.41 -16.28
N ASP A 117 -18.80 0.69 -15.55
CA ASP A 117 -18.39 2.01 -16.05
C ASP A 117 -16.88 2.17 -16.24
N GLY A 118 -16.10 1.11 -16.05
CA GLY A 118 -14.64 1.14 -16.17
C GLY A 118 -13.91 1.46 -14.85
N THR A 119 -14.61 1.68 -13.76
CA THR A 119 -13.98 2.03 -12.47
C THR A 119 -13.25 0.83 -11.85
N PHE A 120 -12.02 1.06 -11.43
CA PHE A 120 -11.20 0.13 -10.64
C PHE A 120 -10.99 0.70 -9.23
N PHE A 121 -11.24 -0.09 -8.22
CA PHE A 121 -11.06 0.36 -6.85
C PHE A 121 -10.55 -0.73 -5.91
N ILE A 122 -9.84 -0.29 -4.88
CA ILE A 122 -9.32 -1.13 -3.80
C ILE A 122 -9.83 -0.57 -2.49
N GLY A 123 -10.13 -1.44 -1.56
CA GLY A 123 -10.58 -1.12 -0.21
C GLY A 123 -11.95 -1.70 0.11
N ALA A 124 -12.25 -1.79 1.40
CA ALA A 124 -13.51 -2.32 1.91
C ALA A 124 -14.52 -1.19 2.19
N ASP A 125 -15.80 -1.54 2.32
CA ASP A 125 -16.84 -0.61 2.80
C ASP A 125 -16.74 -0.33 4.30
N SER A 126 -15.86 -1.04 4.98
CA SER A 126 -15.69 -0.97 6.43
C SER A 126 -14.31 -0.42 6.75
N SER A 127 -14.20 0.45 7.75
CA SER A 127 -12.93 1.02 8.24
C SER A 127 -12.01 -0.01 8.93
N TYR A 128 -12.39 -1.27 8.96
CA TYR A 128 -11.74 -2.29 9.77
C TYR A 128 -10.83 -3.24 8.96
N VAL A 129 -10.80 -3.12 7.64
CA VAL A 129 -10.03 -4.03 6.79
C VAL A 129 -9.39 -3.26 5.65
N ASP A 130 -8.09 -3.42 5.48
CA ASP A 130 -7.38 -2.83 4.36
C ASP A 130 -7.61 -3.64 3.08
N GLY A 131 -7.84 -2.93 1.98
CA GLY A 131 -7.71 -3.50 0.65
C GLY A 131 -6.25 -3.56 0.23
N MET A 132 -5.90 -4.51 -0.64
CA MET A 132 -4.52 -4.72 -1.03
C MET A 132 -4.39 -5.35 -2.41
N ILE A 133 -3.30 -5.03 -3.09
CA ILE A 133 -2.83 -5.72 -4.30
C ILE A 133 -1.31 -5.67 -4.35
N THR A 134 -0.68 -6.74 -4.80
CA THR A 134 0.77 -6.78 -5.07
C THR A 134 0.99 -6.90 -6.58
N LEU A 135 1.80 -6.01 -7.12
CA LEU A 135 2.19 -5.95 -8.54
C LEU A 135 3.65 -6.37 -8.68
N TYR A 136 3.94 -7.24 -9.63
CA TYR A 136 5.30 -7.69 -9.94
C TYR A 136 5.81 -7.10 -11.24
N PHE A 137 7.05 -6.64 -11.22
CA PHE A 137 7.71 -5.99 -12.35
C PHE A 137 9.03 -6.70 -12.70
N ASN A 138 9.42 -6.67 -13.98
CA ASN A 138 10.73 -7.12 -14.44
C ASN A 138 11.84 -6.05 -14.32
N VAL A 139 11.51 -4.92 -13.69
CA VAL A 139 12.41 -3.82 -13.35
C VAL A 139 12.28 -3.47 -11.87
N ASN A 140 13.27 -2.76 -11.32
CA ASN A 140 13.24 -2.31 -9.93
C ASN A 140 12.66 -0.90 -9.83
N ILE A 141 11.46 -0.79 -9.31
CA ILE A 141 10.76 0.48 -9.10
C ILE A 141 11.40 1.22 -7.92
N LYS A 142 11.68 2.50 -8.11
CA LYS A 142 12.24 3.41 -7.08
C LYS A 142 11.19 4.36 -6.52
N ASN A 143 10.39 4.95 -7.41
CA ASN A 143 9.37 5.92 -7.03
C ASN A 143 8.03 5.52 -7.66
N ILE A 144 6.94 5.85 -6.98
CA ILE A 144 5.58 5.58 -7.42
C ILE A 144 4.72 6.79 -7.16
N GLU A 145 3.94 7.19 -8.17
CA GLU A 145 2.89 8.18 -8.03
C GLU A 145 1.54 7.52 -8.32
N ILE A 146 0.62 7.59 -7.37
CA ILE A 146 -0.72 7.02 -7.50
C ILE A 146 -1.74 8.15 -7.57
N THR A 147 -2.42 8.28 -8.70
CA THR A 147 -3.54 9.21 -8.85
C THR A 147 -4.84 8.48 -8.53
N ALA A 148 -5.50 8.93 -7.48
CA ALA A 148 -6.69 8.31 -6.96
C ALA A 148 -7.62 9.31 -6.26
N LYS A 149 -8.86 8.91 -6.04
CA LYS A 149 -9.84 9.66 -5.23
C LYS A 149 -10.59 8.72 -4.31
N PRO A 150 -11.12 9.21 -3.18
CA PRO A 150 -11.99 8.42 -2.35
C PRO A 150 -13.24 7.98 -3.11
N TYR A 151 -13.70 6.76 -2.84
CA TYR A 151 -14.98 6.27 -3.33
C TYR A 151 -16.05 6.46 -2.26
N TYR A 152 -17.01 7.31 -2.54
CA TYR A 152 -18.15 7.54 -1.66
C TYR A 152 -19.45 7.16 -2.36
N SER A 153 -20.32 6.50 -1.63
CA SER A 153 -21.74 6.45 -1.98
C SER A 153 -22.36 7.78 -1.55
N ILE A 154 -22.83 8.55 -2.50
CA ILE A 154 -23.42 9.89 -2.30
C ILE A 154 -24.51 9.93 -1.21
N SER A 155 -25.08 8.78 -0.87
CA SER A 155 -26.27 8.70 -0.02
C SER A 155 -26.00 8.64 1.49
N THR A 156 -24.77 8.44 1.96
CA THR A 156 -24.57 8.06 3.36
C THR A 156 -23.44 8.79 4.12
N ALA A 157 -22.63 9.62 3.48
CA ALA A 157 -21.44 10.12 4.13
C ALA A 157 -21.09 11.59 3.87
N PHE A 158 -21.94 12.30 3.10
CA PHE A 158 -21.68 13.72 2.85
C PHE A 158 -22.28 14.58 3.97
N ASN A 159 -21.44 15.31 4.69
CA ASN A 159 -21.87 16.30 5.64
C ASN A 159 -21.98 17.64 4.91
N GLU A 160 -23.22 18.13 4.71
CA GLU A 160 -23.51 19.39 4.01
C GLU A 160 -23.00 20.63 4.77
N GLU A 161 -22.87 20.54 6.09
CA GLU A 161 -22.40 21.68 6.92
C GLU A 161 -20.89 21.88 6.82
N THR A 162 -20.14 20.78 6.75
CA THR A 162 -18.67 20.79 6.66
C THR A 162 -18.15 20.66 5.24
N LEU A 163 -19.00 20.33 4.28
CA LEU A 163 -18.64 19.96 2.89
C LEU A 163 -17.58 18.85 2.83
N THR A 164 -17.63 17.95 3.77
CA THR A 164 -16.70 16.83 3.89
C THR A 164 -17.43 15.50 3.86
N TYR A 165 -16.71 14.46 3.49
CA TYR A 165 -17.18 13.09 3.70
C TYR A 165 -16.61 12.57 5.02
N ASP A 166 -17.44 11.92 5.84
CA ASP A 166 -17.05 11.34 7.13
C ASP A 166 -16.12 10.13 7.02
N HIS A 167 -15.51 9.90 5.86
CA HIS A 167 -14.76 8.70 5.61
C HIS A 167 -13.36 8.99 5.08
N GLU A 168 -12.41 8.89 5.97
CA GLU A 168 -11.00 8.94 5.64
C GLU A 168 -10.61 7.75 4.73
N VAL A 169 -9.84 8.04 3.68
CA VAL A 169 -9.18 7.04 2.85
C VAL A 169 -7.68 7.32 2.85
N CYS A 170 -6.88 6.31 3.11
CA CYS A 170 -5.43 6.43 3.10
C CYS A 170 -4.78 5.28 2.32
N MET A 171 -3.60 5.53 1.80
CA MET A 171 -2.82 4.53 1.07
C MET A 171 -1.41 4.42 1.59
N ALA A 172 -0.83 3.23 1.47
CA ALA A 172 0.58 2.96 1.69
C ALA A 172 1.12 2.07 0.57
N VAL A 173 2.41 2.17 0.31
CA VAL A 173 3.13 1.32 -0.65
C VAL A 173 4.23 0.57 0.08
N ASN A 174 4.26 -0.74 -0.05
CA ASN A 174 5.20 -1.61 0.68
C ASN A 174 5.18 -1.31 2.19
N ASN A 175 6.34 -0.92 2.74
CA ASN A 175 6.53 -0.59 4.15
C ASN A 175 6.57 0.93 4.42
N THR A 176 6.07 1.75 3.48
CA THR A 176 5.96 3.20 3.72
C THR A 176 4.83 3.52 4.70
N GLY A 177 4.83 4.75 5.22
CA GLY A 177 3.69 5.28 5.94
C GLY A 177 2.47 5.50 5.02
N TYR A 178 1.31 5.63 5.63
CA TYR A 178 0.08 5.96 4.92
C TYR A 178 0.02 7.46 4.59
N ILE A 179 -0.45 7.78 3.38
CA ILE A 179 -0.77 9.15 2.97
C ILE A 179 -2.30 9.23 2.79
N ARG A 180 -2.90 10.27 3.33
CA ARG A 180 -4.34 10.51 3.20
C ARG A 180 -4.67 11.03 1.81
N LEU A 181 -5.76 10.54 1.24
CA LEU A 181 -6.38 11.16 0.08
C LEU A 181 -7.08 12.46 0.48
N ASN A 182 -7.24 13.36 -0.50
CA ASN A 182 -8.03 14.55 -0.29
C ASN A 182 -9.52 14.19 -0.10
N GLU A 183 -10.14 14.73 0.91
CA GLU A 183 -11.55 14.51 1.25
C GLU A 183 -12.41 15.74 0.95
N ASN A 184 -11.78 16.86 0.59
CA ASN A 184 -12.50 18.09 0.31
C ASN A 184 -13.33 17.97 -0.97
N VAL A 185 -14.59 18.27 -0.87
CA VAL A 185 -15.53 18.29 -1.98
C VAL A 185 -15.41 19.62 -2.70
N ASN A 186 -15.40 19.59 -4.03
CA ASN A 186 -15.59 20.79 -4.83
C ASN A 186 -17.05 21.27 -4.67
N GLU A 187 -17.24 22.51 -4.22
CA GLU A 187 -18.57 23.06 -3.92
C GLU A 187 -19.49 23.12 -5.14
N GLU A 188 -18.93 23.34 -6.32
CA GLU A 188 -19.70 23.47 -7.56
C GLU A 188 -20.08 22.10 -8.13
N THR A 189 -19.10 21.18 -8.24
CA THR A 189 -19.32 19.87 -8.87
C THR A 189 -19.84 18.82 -7.92
N LYS A 190 -19.74 19.06 -6.59
CA LYS A 190 -20.04 18.07 -5.53
C LYS A 190 -19.18 16.79 -5.64
N GLU A 191 -18.03 16.88 -6.28
CA GLU A 191 -17.08 15.78 -6.45
C GLU A 191 -15.82 16.00 -5.62
N VAL A 192 -15.23 14.92 -5.14
CA VAL A 192 -13.89 14.95 -4.54
C VAL A 192 -12.87 14.88 -5.68
N PRO A 193 -11.96 15.86 -5.81
CA PRO A 193 -10.94 15.83 -6.83
C PRO A 193 -9.92 14.73 -6.54
N SER A 194 -9.36 14.18 -7.61
CA SER A 194 -8.29 13.20 -7.51
C SER A 194 -7.03 13.82 -6.91
N THR A 195 -6.32 13.01 -6.14
CA THR A 195 -5.05 13.35 -5.51
C THR A 195 -3.95 12.46 -6.06
N THR A 196 -2.78 13.01 -6.36
CA THR A 196 -1.59 12.21 -6.65
C THR A 196 -0.78 12.04 -5.38
N LEU A 197 -0.62 10.80 -4.95
CA LEU A 197 0.18 10.39 -3.80
C LEU A 197 1.53 9.89 -4.28
N SER A 198 2.61 10.35 -3.65
CA SER A 198 3.99 10.10 -4.07
C SER A 198 4.75 9.28 -3.03
N TYR A 199 5.32 8.16 -3.46
CA TYR A 199 6.04 7.23 -2.60
C TYR A 199 7.45 6.98 -3.12
N HIS A 200 8.43 7.24 -2.26
CA HIS A 200 9.81 6.82 -2.47
C HIS A 200 10.04 5.47 -1.78
N LEU A 201 10.51 4.47 -2.53
CA LEU A 201 10.90 3.18 -1.98
C LEU A 201 12.33 3.27 -1.49
N GLN A 202 12.56 2.99 -0.20
CA GLN A 202 13.92 3.00 0.39
C GLN A 202 14.88 2.07 -0.34
N GLU A 203 14.34 0.93 -0.81
CA GLU A 203 15.04 0.00 -1.69
C GLU A 203 14.20 -0.19 -2.96
N ALA A 204 14.86 -0.10 -4.11
CA ALA A 204 14.20 -0.34 -5.38
C ALA A 204 13.69 -1.79 -5.45
N ALA A 205 12.45 -1.98 -5.83
CA ALA A 205 11.76 -3.27 -5.70
C ALA A 205 11.08 -3.73 -6.99
N GLY A 206 11.26 -5.00 -7.32
CA GLY A 206 10.53 -5.69 -8.40
C GLY A 206 9.12 -6.12 -7.99
N ALA A 207 8.75 -5.97 -6.71
CA ALA A 207 7.42 -6.22 -6.18
C ALA A 207 6.92 -4.99 -5.41
N VAL A 208 5.71 -4.54 -5.73
CA VAL A 208 5.08 -3.38 -5.13
C VAL A 208 3.72 -3.77 -4.59
N THR A 209 3.55 -3.66 -3.28
CA THR A 209 2.28 -3.87 -2.61
C THR A 209 1.62 -2.53 -2.31
N ILE A 210 0.44 -2.31 -2.83
CA ILE A 210 -0.39 -1.14 -2.54
C ILE A 210 -1.44 -1.55 -1.53
N LYS A 211 -1.56 -0.79 -0.45
CA LYS A 211 -2.56 -0.97 0.62
C LYS A 211 -3.46 0.24 0.66
N VAL A 212 -4.75 0.01 0.80
CA VAL A 212 -5.76 1.05 0.94
C VAL A 212 -6.49 0.83 2.25
N GLY A 213 -6.33 1.76 3.16
CA GLY A 213 -6.88 1.69 4.50
C GLY A 213 -8.12 2.57 4.68
N LYS A 214 -8.88 2.28 5.72
CA LYS A 214 -10.10 2.95 6.14
C LYS A 214 -11.31 2.69 5.24
N ARG A 215 -11.25 3.07 3.97
CA ARG A 215 -12.36 2.92 3.00
C ARG A 215 -11.79 2.61 1.60
N ARG A 216 -12.62 2.71 0.57
CA ARG A 216 -12.26 2.46 -0.81
C ARG A 216 -11.64 3.66 -1.49
N ALA A 217 -10.69 3.42 -2.37
CA ALA A 217 -10.17 4.39 -3.31
C ALA A 217 -10.45 3.97 -4.74
N ILE A 218 -10.86 4.91 -5.58
CA ILE A 218 -10.89 4.77 -7.02
C ILE A 218 -9.50 5.10 -7.54
N PHE A 219 -8.94 4.19 -8.32
CA PHE A 219 -7.66 4.37 -8.96
C PHE A 219 -7.86 4.88 -10.39
N GLU A 220 -7.15 5.94 -10.75
CA GLU A 220 -7.16 6.50 -12.10
C GLU A 220 -5.89 6.12 -12.86
N LYS A 221 -4.74 6.21 -12.20
CA LYS A 221 -3.44 5.93 -12.81
C LYS A 221 -2.38 5.64 -11.76
N ILE A 222 -1.39 4.83 -12.11
CA ILE A 222 -0.17 4.62 -11.34
C ILE A 222 1.04 4.89 -12.23
N ASP A 223 1.83 5.91 -11.91
CA ASP A 223 3.08 6.20 -12.58
C ASP A 223 4.24 5.55 -11.81
N LEU A 224 5.05 4.79 -12.51
CA LEU A 224 6.16 4.01 -12.01
C LEU A 224 7.47 4.59 -12.53
N TYR A 225 8.46 4.77 -11.65
CA TYR A 225 9.78 5.31 -12.00
C TYR A 225 10.87 4.34 -11.56
N TYR A 226 11.76 3.96 -12.52
CA TYR A 226 12.77 2.92 -12.36
C TYR A 226 14.08 3.25 -13.09
#